data_469c81b72de7b9602359add227fdcdfa
#
_entry.id   469c81b72de7b9602359add227fdcdfa
#
_cell.length_a   1.000
_cell.length_b   1.000
_cell.length_c   1.000
_cell.angle_alpha   90.00
_cell.angle_beta   90.00
_cell.angle_gamma   90.00
#
_symmetry.space_group_name_H-M   'P 1'
#
loop_
_entity.id
_entity.type
_entity.pdbx_description
1 polymer ?
#
loop_
_entity_poly.entity_id
_entity_poly.type
_entity_poly.pdbx_seq_one_letter_code
_entity_poly.pdbx_strand_id
1 'polypeptide(L)'
;VGKSEGVYQAAAGIRSDFFKDPKNCARMVSAMGGMLRHATGWKTEWSYELGLPVVERRLSQMTEGDIIGLPELHNVTDGMGTDWRSTAYRPCDWIIQACQFPVLLFLDERNRALPGVKQAIFQLADSKVFYGHKLNLDTRVIVAENIGESYQVEQSDPAEVSRWITVELDPDENEWLKWAEKNCHLATIEFIRSNPKALEYRGTFEADKKYPDRRSWAKLDAELQRLGIFDSENPGADNILYIMAGAFVGPEWGNKFNKFVQERDREIKAEDILANWFKSKKRLGGTKGVSNEQYVEACSKLGDWLKSEKNILTDGQARQYAKFMYDCPPEPRMAAWAQLQKNTKNLFQVHPHIQALMVATATGQDTSNLQMPADLAEDEPEVTVEEPVTEGSKRGRK
;
A
#
# COMPACT_ATOMS: atom_id res chain seq x y z
N VAL A 1 3.82 12.07 -5.62
CA VAL A 1 3.05 10.83 -5.84
C VAL A 1 1.59 11.19 -5.78
N GLY A 2 0.78 10.69 -6.72
CA GLY A 2 -0.65 11.00 -6.77
C GLY A 2 -1.07 12.00 -7.85
N LYS A 3 -0.14 12.72 -8.51
CA LYS A 3 -0.50 13.67 -9.60
C LYS A 3 -1.35 13.01 -10.67
N SER A 4 -0.90 11.90 -11.24
CA SER A 4 -1.66 11.19 -12.28
C SER A 4 -3.00 10.68 -11.75
N GLU A 5 -3.04 10.11 -10.54
CA GLU A 5 -4.30 9.66 -9.93
C GLU A 5 -5.26 10.81 -9.67
N GLY A 6 -4.76 11.95 -9.19
CA GLY A 6 -5.55 13.18 -9.02
C GLY A 6 -6.14 13.68 -10.35
N VAL A 7 -5.41 13.54 -11.46
CA VAL A 7 -5.92 13.89 -12.80
C VAL A 7 -7.06 12.97 -13.22
N TYR A 8 -6.96 11.66 -12.98
CA TYR A 8 -8.06 10.73 -13.26
C TYR A 8 -9.30 11.01 -12.40
N GLN A 9 -9.11 11.36 -11.11
CA GLN A 9 -10.21 11.77 -10.24
C GLN A 9 -10.87 13.08 -10.70
N ALA A 10 -10.06 14.07 -11.10
CA ALA A 10 -10.57 15.33 -11.64
C ALA A 10 -11.36 15.09 -12.94
N ALA A 11 -10.85 14.27 -13.85
CA ALA A 11 -11.51 13.92 -15.09
C ALA A 11 -12.88 13.26 -14.85
N ALA A 12 -12.95 12.37 -13.85
CA ALA A 12 -14.20 11.73 -13.45
C ALA A 12 -15.25 12.70 -12.90
N GLY A 13 -14.84 13.91 -12.47
CA GLY A 13 -15.74 14.97 -12.02
C GLY A 13 -16.25 15.91 -13.11
N ILE A 14 -15.60 15.94 -14.28
CA ILE A 14 -15.94 16.87 -15.37
C ILE A 14 -16.95 16.23 -16.32
N ARG A 15 -18.03 16.93 -16.63
CA ARG A 15 -19.10 16.46 -17.50
C ARG A 15 -19.06 17.16 -18.87
N SER A 16 -19.39 16.42 -19.92
CA SER A 16 -19.66 16.96 -21.27
C SER A 16 -20.94 16.38 -21.83
N ASP A 17 -21.78 17.23 -22.35
CA ASP A 17 -23.06 16.85 -22.96
C ASP A 17 -22.90 15.92 -24.17
N PHE A 18 -21.70 15.87 -24.74
CA PHE A 18 -21.34 14.90 -25.78
C PHE A 18 -21.63 13.45 -25.38
N PHE A 19 -21.40 13.11 -24.12
CA PHE A 19 -21.56 11.74 -23.58
C PHE A 19 -22.98 11.42 -23.12
N LYS A 20 -23.93 12.31 -23.27
CA LYS A 20 -25.36 12.00 -23.07
C LYS A 20 -25.90 11.06 -24.15
N ASP A 21 -25.29 11.03 -25.34
CA ASP A 21 -25.63 10.09 -26.40
C ASP A 21 -24.76 8.81 -26.29
N PRO A 22 -25.37 7.64 -26.05
CA PRO A 22 -24.64 6.37 -25.99
C PRO A 22 -23.88 6.03 -27.30
N LYS A 23 -24.32 6.48 -28.45
CA LYS A 23 -23.62 6.28 -29.73
C LYS A 23 -22.28 7.01 -29.76
N ASN A 24 -22.23 8.21 -29.20
CA ASN A 24 -21.00 8.98 -29.08
C ASN A 24 -20.03 8.29 -28.09
N CYS A 25 -20.54 7.74 -27.00
CA CYS A 25 -19.74 6.98 -26.05
C CYS A 25 -19.11 5.74 -26.71
N ALA A 26 -19.91 4.92 -27.38
CA ALA A 26 -19.43 3.73 -28.10
C ALA A 26 -18.39 4.06 -29.20
N ARG A 27 -18.65 5.11 -29.96
CA ARG A 27 -17.73 5.59 -31.01
C ARG A 27 -16.40 6.03 -30.43
N MET A 28 -16.42 6.77 -29.31
CA MET A 28 -15.22 7.23 -28.62
C MET A 28 -14.42 6.06 -28.05
N VAL A 29 -15.06 5.11 -27.33
CA VAL A 29 -14.39 3.92 -26.80
C VAL A 29 -13.70 3.13 -27.90
N SER A 30 -14.39 2.91 -29.03
CA SER A 30 -13.82 2.22 -30.19
C SER A 30 -12.61 2.97 -30.77
N ALA A 31 -12.70 4.27 -30.94
CA ALA A 31 -11.61 5.11 -31.47
C ALA A 31 -10.38 5.19 -30.53
N MET A 32 -10.57 4.94 -29.25
CA MET A 32 -9.51 4.96 -28.22
C MET A 32 -8.98 3.55 -27.85
N GLY A 33 -9.26 2.54 -28.67
CA GLY A 33 -8.71 1.20 -28.50
C GLY A 33 -9.56 0.23 -27.66
N GLY A 34 -10.83 0.56 -27.38
CA GLY A 34 -11.80 -0.36 -26.79
C GLY A 34 -11.74 -0.49 -25.26
N MET A 35 -10.70 0.05 -24.60
CA MET A 35 -10.55 0.01 -23.15
C MET A 35 -9.85 1.27 -22.64
N LEU A 36 -10.47 1.95 -21.68
CA LEU A 36 -10.01 3.24 -21.16
C LEU A 36 -9.78 3.18 -19.66
N ARG A 37 -8.71 3.81 -19.20
CA ARG A 37 -8.45 3.96 -17.78
C ARG A 37 -9.35 5.05 -17.19
N HIS A 38 -9.95 4.75 -16.04
CA HIS A 38 -10.75 5.66 -15.23
C HIS A 38 -10.24 5.63 -13.78
N ALA A 39 -10.64 6.59 -12.93
CA ALA A 39 -10.29 6.63 -11.51
C ALA A 39 -10.69 5.35 -10.75
N THR A 40 -11.73 4.65 -11.18
CA THR A 40 -12.20 3.39 -10.58
C THR A 40 -11.77 2.13 -11.35
N GLY A 41 -10.69 2.20 -12.15
CA GLY A 41 -10.15 1.09 -12.92
C GLY A 41 -10.47 1.16 -14.42
N TRP A 42 -10.17 0.09 -15.14
CA TRP A 42 -10.37 -0.01 -16.59
C TRP A 42 -11.83 -0.17 -16.98
N LYS A 43 -12.26 0.52 -18.05
CA LYS A 43 -13.63 0.52 -18.59
C LYS A 43 -13.63 0.18 -20.07
N THR A 44 -14.52 -0.71 -20.46
CA THR A 44 -14.83 -1.07 -21.85
C THR A 44 -16.05 -0.33 -22.38
N GLU A 45 -16.80 0.30 -21.50
CA GLU A 45 -17.95 1.13 -21.81
C GLU A 45 -17.81 2.49 -21.17
N TRP A 46 -18.36 3.53 -21.78
CA TRP A 46 -18.32 4.90 -21.27
C TRP A 46 -19.72 5.46 -21.16
N SER A 47 -19.90 6.37 -20.21
CA SER A 47 -21.17 7.06 -19.99
C SER A 47 -20.92 8.49 -19.50
N TYR A 48 -21.95 9.31 -19.55
CA TYR A 48 -21.93 10.67 -19.01
C TYR A 48 -21.43 10.73 -17.56
N GLU A 49 -21.80 9.74 -16.74
CA GLU A 49 -21.45 9.67 -15.32
C GLU A 49 -19.98 9.39 -15.06
N LEU A 50 -19.26 8.82 -16.02
CA LEU A 50 -17.81 8.57 -15.89
C LEU A 50 -16.95 9.83 -16.16
N GLY A 51 -17.55 10.92 -16.63
CA GLY A 51 -16.83 12.15 -16.91
C GLY A 51 -16.00 12.11 -18.19
N LEU A 52 -14.89 12.87 -18.22
CA LEU A 52 -14.02 12.90 -19.38
C LEU A 52 -13.06 11.70 -19.39
N PRO A 53 -12.85 11.05 -20.53
CA PRO A 53 -11.74 10.11 -20.70
C PRO A 53 -10.41 10.87 -20.66
N VAL A 54 -9.36 10.22 -20.12
CA VAL A 54 -8.02 10.81 -20.04
C VAL A 54 -7.16 10.28 -21.17
N VAL A 55 -6.55 11.19 -21.93
CA VAL A 55 -5.48 10.91 -22.89
C VAL A 55 -4.17 11.34 -22.24
N GLU A 56 -3.41 10.37 -21.72
CA GLU A 56 -2.14 10.62 -21.03
C GLU A 56 -0.96 10.49 -21.99
N ARG A 57 -0.04 11.48 -21.94
CA ARG A 57 1.25 11.44 -22.65
C ARG A 57 2.35 11.93 -21.74
N ARG A 58 3.49 11.23 -21.76
CA ARG A 58 4.71 11.63 -21.04
C ARG A 58 5.63 12.34 -22.00
N LEU A 59 5.75 13.64 -21.82
CA LEU A 59 6.51 14.50 -22.72
C LEU A 59 8.02 14.21 -22.71
N SER A 60 8.54 13.70 -21.59
CA SER A 60 9.93 13.26 -21.47
C SER A 60 10.30 12.08 -22.38
N GLN A 61 9.31 11.34 -22.86
CA GLN A 61 9.48 10.17 -23.74
C GLN A 61 9.14 10.46 -25.21
N MET A 62 8.78 11.72 -25.52
CA MET A 62 8.33 12.13 -26.84
C MET A 62 9.42 12.85 -27.61
N THR A 63 9.41 12.66 -28.91
CA THR A 63 10.19 13.40 -29.88
C THR A 63 9.33 14.43 -30.62
N GLU A 64 9.95 15.30 -31.40
CA GLU A 64 9.19 16.24 -32.23
C GLU A 64 8.24 15.54 -33.21
N GLY A 65 8.64 14.39 -33.75
CA GLY A 65 7.80 13.58 -34.64
C GLY A 65 6.53 13.06 -33.97
N ASP A 66 6.59 12.74 -32.66
CA ASP A 66 5.42 12.30 -31.90
C ASP A 66 4.44 13.44 -31.63
N ILE A 67 4.88 14.66 -31.83
CA ILE A 67 4.10 15.87 -31.64
C ILE A 67 3.58 16.41 -32.97
N ILE A 68 4.48 16.68 -33.92
CA ILE A 68 4.16 17.26 -35.22
C ILE A 68 3.46 16.25 -36.13
N GLY A 69 3.78 14.98 -35.96
CA GLY A 69 3.33 13.90 -36.85
C GLY A 69 4.33 13.60 -37.93
N LEU A 70 3.93 12.73 -38.85
CA LEU A 70 4.78 12.31 -39.96
C LEU A 70 4.51 13.15 -41.19
N PRO A 71 5.55 13.62 -41.93
CA PRO A 71 5.35 14.35 -43.18
C PRO A 71 4.77 13.44 -44.26
N GLU A 72 3.74 13.92 -44.94
CA GLU A 72 3.10 13.26 -46.06
C GLU A 72 3.01 14.24 -47.23
N LEU A 73 3.34 13.77 -48.44
CA LEU A 73 3.23 14.58 -49.65
C LEU A 73 1.78 14.60 -50.15
N HIS A 74 1.23 15.78 -50.26
CA HIS A 74 -0.10 15.99 -50.79
C HIS A 74 -0.05 16.73 -52.14
N ASN A 75 -0.87 16.30 -53.06
CA ASN A 75 -1.20 17.11 -54.25
C ASN A 75 -2.35 18.05 -53.87
N VAL A 76 -2.13 19.31 -53.99
CA VAL A 76 -3.10 20.36 -53.72
C VAL A 76 -3.43 21.07 -55.02
N THR A 77 -4.72 21.11 -55.35
CA THR A 77 -5.22 21.94 -56.45
C THR A 77 -5.80 23.22 -55.86
N ASP A 78 -5.30 24.37 -56.26
CA ASP A 78 -5.82 25.67 -55.80
C ASP A 78 -7.20 25.99 -56.44
N GLY A 79 -7.82 27.06 -55.98
CA GLY A 79 -9.12 27.52 -56.51
C GLY A 79 -9.09 27.99 -57.99
N MET A 80 -7.90 28.04 -58.58
CA MET A 80 -7.67 28.36 -59.99
C MET A 80 -7.34 27.15 -60.87
N GLY A 81 -7.30 25.94 -60.28
CA GLY A 81 -6.99 24.70 -60.98
C GLY A 81 -5.49 24.42 -61.16
N THR A 82 -4.62 25.12 -60.44
CA THR A 82 -3.17 24.88 -60.46
C THR A 82 -2.81 23.78 -59.48
N ASP A 83 -2.12 22.73 -59.95
CA ASP A 83 -1.65 21.63 -59.13
C ASP A 83 -0.26 21.91 -58.58
N TRP A 84 -0.09 21.73 -57.31
CA TRP A 84 1.20 21.82 -56.65
C TRP A 84 1.38 20.69 -55.63
N ARG A 85 2.61 20.40 -55.28
CA ARG A 85 2.96 19.44 -54.21
C ARG A 85 3.25 20.20 -52.93
N SER A 86 2.58 19.83 -51.87
CA SER A 86 2.81 20.35 -50.52
C SER A 86 3.13 19.22 -49.56
N THR A 87 3.87 19.53 -48.51
CA THR A 87 4.08 18.63 -47.38
C THR A 87 3.07 18.99 -46.30
N ALA A 88 2.22 18.02 -45.94
CA ALA A 88 1.38 18.10 -44.77
C ALA A 88 1.90 17.13 -43.71
N TYR A 89 1.58 17.40 -42.46
CA TYR A 89 1.92 16.48 -41.37
C TYR A 89 0.68 15.71 -40.96
N ARG A 90 0.81 14.37 -40.92
CA ARG A 90 -0.24 13.47 -40.43
C ARG A 90 -0.20 13.49 -38.89
N PRO A 91 -1.23 14.01 -38.20
CA PRO A 91 -1.24 14.11 -36.77
C PRO A 91 -1.28 12.73 -36.11
N CYS A 92 -0.66 12.60 -34.95
CA CYS A 92 -0.71 11.39 -34.13
C CYS A 92 -2.11 11.12 -33.59
N ASP A 93 -2.43 9.87 -33.33
CA ASP A 93 -3.76 9.42 -32.87
C ASP A 93 -4.29 10.18 -31.66
N TRP A 94 -3.43 10.47 -30.70
CA TRP A 94 -3.83 11.18 -29.47
C TRP A 94 -4.30 12.61 -29.74
N ILE A 95 -3.75 13.27 -30.77
CA ILE A 95 -4.20 14.60 -31.21
C ILE A 95 -5.58 14.49 -31.87
N ILE A 96 -5.73 13.50 -32.76
CA ILE A 96 -7.01 13.23 -33.41
C ILE A 96 -8.10 12.95 -32.38
N GLN A 97 -7.79 12.12 -31.38
CA GLN A 97 -8.69 11.80 -30.27
C GLN A 97 -9.14 13.08 -29.55
N ALA A 98 -8.17 13.95 -29.19
CA ALA A 98 -8.44 15.21 -28.49
C ALA A 98 -9.20 16.24 -29.34
N CYS A 99 -9.13 16.16 -30.69
CA CYS A 99 -9.90 16.98 -31.62
C CYS A 99 -11.33 16.48 -31.81
N GLN A 100 -11.50 15.15 -31.86
CA GLN A 100 -12.79 14.54 -32.17
C GLN A 100 -13.69 14.37 -30.95
N PHE A 101 -13.10 14.15 -29.78
CA PHE A 101 -13.82 13.82 -28.56
C PHE A 101 -13.44 14.76 -27.41
N PRO A 102 -14.40 15.07 -26.52
CA PRO A 102 -14.11 15.71 -25.26
C PRO A 102 -13.21 14.81 -24.42
N VAL A 103 -11.98 15.24 -24.14
CA VAL A 103 -11.02 14.48 -23.34
C VAL A 103 -10.36 15.40 -22.31
N LEU A 104 -9.81 14.82 -21.26
CA LEU A 104 -8.80 15.46 -20.47
C LEU A 104 -7.43 15.03 -21.00
N LEU A 105 -6.76 15.95 -21.73
CA LEU A 105 -5.42 15.74 -22.23
C LEU A 105 -4.42 15.97 -21.10
N PHE A 106 -3.78 14.91 -20.64
CA PHE A 106 -2.81 14.95 -19.56
C PHE A 106 -1.39 14.79 -20.09
N LEU A 107 -0.61 15.86 -19.95
CA LEU A 107 0.77 15.95 -20.40
C LEU A 107 1.71 15.93 -19.21
N ASP A 108 2.33 14.77 -18.92
CA ASP A 108 3.17 14.57 -17.76
C ASP A 108 4.67 14.81 -18.07
N GLU A 109 5.44 15.15 -17.04
CA GLU A 109 6.90 15.34 -17.11
C GLU A 109 7.35 16.43 -18.09
N ARG A 110 6.60 17.54 -18.21
CA ARG A 110 6.90 18.63 -19.15
C ARG A 110 8.33 19.16 -18.98
N ASN A 111 8.77 19.40 -17.76
CA ASN A 111 10.09 19.97 -17.48
C ASN A 111 11.28 19.06 -17.84
N ARG A 112 11.02 17.79 -18.18
CA ARG A 112 12.01 16.83 -18.70
C ARG A 112 11.93 16.63 -20.21
N ALA A 113 10.99 17.29 -20.86
CA ALA A 113 10.80 17.17 -22.30
C ALA A 113 11.89 17.92 -23.07
N LEU A 114 12.17 17.47 -24.31
CA LEU A 114 13.06 18.16 -25.22
C LEU A 114 12.56 19.58 -25.51
N PRO A 115 13.43 20.56 -25.76
CA PRO A 115 13.03 21.95 -26.04
C PRO A 115 12.01 22.09 -27.16
N GLY A 116 12.17 21.38 -28.28
CA GLY A 116 11.21 21.39 -29.39
C GLY A 116 9.83 20.87 -29.00
N VAL A 117 9.77 19.82 -28.15
CA VAL A 117 8.52 19.30 -27.58
C VAL A 117 7.84 20.34 -26.68
N LYS A 118 8.59 21.03 -25.82
CA LYS A 118 8.05 22.11 -24.98
C LYS A 118 7.46 23.24 -25.81
N GLN A 119 8.20 23.72 -26.85
CA GLN A 119 7.74 24.81 -27.73
C GLN A 119 6.45 24.44 -28.48
N ALA A 120 6.33 23.20 -28.95
CA ALA A 120 5.15 22.73 -29.62
C ALA A 120 3.88 22.83 -28.78
N ILE A 121 3.98 22.67 -27.45
CA ILE A 121 2.86 22.70 -26.51
C ILE A 121 2.39 24.14 -26.23
N PHE A 122 3.21 25.17 -26.47
CA PHE A 122 2.82 26.56 -26.23
C PHE A 122 1.58 26.94 -27.04
N GLN A 123 1.51 26.53 -28.30
CA GLN A 123 0.34 26.80 -29.15
C GLN A 123 -0.93 26.17 -28.57
N LEU A 124 -0.79 24.99 -27.97
CA LEU A 124 -1.90 24.30 -27.35
C LEU A 124 -2.45 25.06 -26.12
N ALA A 125 -1.58 25.67 -25.32
CA ALA A 125 -1.96 26.49 -24.18
C ALA A 125 -2.70 27.76 -24.59
N ASP A 126 -2.20 28.44 -25.60
CA ASP A 126 -2.73 29.75 -26.05
C ASP A 126 -4.09 29.64 -26.76
N SER A 127 -4.24 28.70 -27.68
CA SER A 127 -5.35 28.71 -28.63
C SER A 127 -6.16 27.41 -28.67
N LYS A 128 -5.78 26.38 -27.95
CA LYS A 128 -6.31 25.01 -28.11
C LYS A 128 -6.21 24.49 -29.53
N VAL A 129 -5.23 24.98 -30.27
CA VAL A 129 -4.90 24.53 -31.62
C VAL A 129 -3.53 23.87 -31.58
N PHE A 130 -3.38 22.80 -32.32
CA PHE A 130 -2.15 22.08 -32.41
C PHE A 130 -1.81 21.79 -33.87
N TYR A 131 -0.79 22.46 -34.38
CA TYR A 131 -0.40 22.39 -35.83
C TYR A 131 -1.58 22.45 -36.77
N GLY A 132 -2.49 23.40 -36.56
CA GLY A 132 -3.70 23.59 -37.39
C GLY A 132 -4.90 22.73 -36.99
N HIS A 133 -4.71 21.76 -36.08
CA HIS A 133 -5.80 20.92 -35.59
C HIS A 133 -6.41 21.52 -34.31
N LYS A 134 -7.68 21.90 -34.37
CA LYS A 134 -8.39 22.50 -33.23
C LYS A 134 -8.92 21.40 -32.32
N LEU A 135 -8.60 21.49 -31.04
CA LEU A 135 -9.14 20.59 -30.03
C LEU A 135 -10.65 20.74 -29.87
N ASN A 136 -11.31 19.68 -29.44
CA ASN A 136 -12.72 19.74 -29.08
C ASN A 136 -12.94 20.82 -28.00
N LEU A 137 -14.05 21.55 -28.07
CA LEU A 137 -14.34 22.68 -27.18
C LEU A 137 -14.36 22.28 -25.70
N ASP A 138 -14.83 21.06 -25.41
CA ASP A 138 -14.91 20.53 -24.06
C ASP A 138 -13.60 19.83 -23.60
N THR A 139 -12.62 19.69 -24.49
CA THR A 139 -11.30 19.17 -24.10
C THR A 139 -10.62 20.10 -23.09
N ARG A 140 -10.08 19.50 -22.03
CA ARG A 140 -9.28 20.18 -21.02
C ARG A 140 -7.84 19.69 -21.11
N VAL A 141 -6.89 20.58 -20.85
CA VAL A 141 -5.47 20.27 -20.89
C VAL A 141 -4.90 20.47 -19.50
N ILE A 142 -4.23 19.46 -18.97
CA ILE A 142 -3.49 19.51 -17.73
C ILE A 142 -2.06 19.10 -18.02
N VAL A 143 -1.12 19.88 -17.50
CA VAL A 143 0.31 19.63 -17.60
C VAL A 143 0.86 19.39 -16.20
N ALA A 144 1.71 18.38 -16.02
CA ALA A 144 2.36 18.12 -14.74
C ALA A 144 3.87 18.23 -14.83
N GLU A 145 4.44 18.73 -13.75
CA GLU A 145 5.89 18.88 -13.57
C GLU A 145 6.32 18.36 -12.22
N ASN A 146 7.58 17.97 -12.13
CA ASN A 146 8.22 17.69 -10.86
C ASN A 146 9.07 18.91 -10.47
N ILE A 147 8.72 19.55 -9.37
CA ILE A 147 9.45 20.69 -8.82
C ILE A 147 10.49 20.17 -7.83
N GLY A 148 11.71 20.69 -7.85
CA GLY A 148 12.76 20.39 -6.88
C GLY A 148 14.16 20.34 -7.50
N GLU A 149 15.15 20.80 -6.76
CA GLU A 149 16.56 20.85 -7.17
C GLU A 149 17.18 19.45 -7.39
N SER A 150 16.57 18.41 -6.81
CA SER A 150 17.00 17.01 -6.96
C SER A 150 16.69 16.41 -8.34
N TYR A 151 15.87 17.10 -9.13
CA TYR A 151 15.59 16.70 -10.51
C TYR A 151 16.45 17.56 -11.45
N GLN A 152 17.17 16.92 -12.38
CA GLN A 152 17.84 17.64 -13.48
C GLN A 152 16.79 18.22 -14.41
N VAL A 153 16.33 19.44 -14.11
CA VAL A 153 15.30 20.14 -14.86
C VAL A 153 15.82 21.49 -15.30
N GLU A 154 15.57 21.85 -16.55
CA GLU A 154 15.78 23.22 -17.03
C GLU A 154 14.78 24.16 -16.38
N GLN A 155 15.23 25.39 -16.08
CA GLN A 155 14.34 26.44 -15.61
C GLN A 155 13.30 26.76 -16.70
N SER A 156 12.04 26.92 -16.29
CA SER A 156 10.97 27.30 -17.22
C SER A 156 11.13 28.76 -17.65
N ASP A 157 10.94 29.02 -18.94
CA ASP A 157 10.90 30.39 -19.47
C ASP A 157 9.71 31.16 -18.85
N PRO A 158 9.88 32.41 -18.41
CA PRO A 158 8.78 33.25 -17.94
C PRO A 158 7.60 33.35 -18.93
N ALA A 159 7.87 33.35 -20.22
CA ALA A 159 6.85 33.32 -21.27
C ALA A 159 6.04 32.03 -21.25
N GLU A 160 6.66 30.92 -20.88
CA GLU A 160 6.01 29.62 -20.74
C GLU A 160 5.09 29.58 -19.51
N VAL A 161 5.59 30.03 -18.38
CA VAL A 161 4.84 30.03 -17.11
C VAL A 161 3.59 30.90 -17.21
N SER A 162 3.65 32.05 -17.92
CA SER A 162 2.52 32.95 -18.07
C SER A 162 1.32 32.36 -18.84
N ARG A 163 1.51 31.27 -19.58
CA ARG A 163 0.44 30.61 -20.37
C ARG A 163 -0.36 29.60 -19.57
N TRP A 164 0.10 29.22 -18.39
CA TRP A 164 -0.51 28.20 -17.57
C TRP A 164 -0.99 28.77 -16.24
N ILE A 165 -2.11 28.24 -15.76
CA ILE A 165 -2.50 28.40 -14.37
C ILE A 165 -1.70 27.37 -13.57
N THR A 166 -0.70 27.85 -12.84
CA THR A 166 0.19 26.97 -12.05
C THR A 166 -0.34 26.79 -10.65
N VAL A 167 -0.46 25.53 -10.22
CA VAL A 167 -0.86 25.15 -8.86
C VAL A 167 0.22 24.24 -8.29
N GLU A 168 0.81 24.65 -7.18
CA GLU A 168 1.71 23.78 -6.44
C GLU A 168 0.90 22.79 -5.59
N LEU A 169 1.26 21.52 -5.73
CA LEU A 169 0.71 20.46 -4.91
C LEU A 169 1.77 20.03 -3.91
N ASP A 170 1.61 20.42 -2.66
CA ASP A 170 2.38 19.88 -1.54
C ASP A 170 1.59 18.75 -0.89
N PRO A 171 2.03 17.49 -1.10
CA PRO A 171 1.28 16.36 -0.63
C PRO A 171 1.34 16.27 0.90
N ASP A 172 0.19 16.32 1.57
CA ASP A 172 0.05 16.17 3.02
C ASP A 172 0.16 14.70 3.44
N GLU A 173 0.74 14.48 4.62
CA GLU A 173 0.84 13.18 5.27
C GLU A 173 -0.55 12.60 5.60
N ASN A 174 -1.44 13.44 6.12
CA ASN A 174 -2.79 13.01 6.52
C ASN A 174 -3.63 12.56 5.32
N GLU A 175 -3.43 13.15 4.15
CA GLU A 175 -4.09 12.71 2.91
C GLU A 175 -3.59 11.33 2.49
N TRP A 176 -2.28 11.08 2.60
CA TRP A 176 -1.75 9.75 2.34
C TRP A 176 -2.27 8.71 3.34
N LEU A 177 -2.34 9.05 4.63
CA LEU A 177 -2.87 8.16 5.66
C LEU A 177 -4.35 7.82 5.41
N LYS A 178 -5.20 8.79 5.03
CA LYS A 178 -6.60 8.53 4.64
C LYS A 178 -6.72 7.58 3.45
N TRP A 179 -5.82 7.71 2.48
CA TRP A 179 -5.74 6.77 1.36
C TRP A 179 -5.25 5.40 1.83
N ALA A 180 -4.23 5.35 2.68
CA ALA A 180 -3.62 4.14 3.19
C ALA A 180 -4.61 3.31 4.03
N GLU A 181 -5.50 3.94 4.80
CA GLU A 181 -6.56 3.27 5.58
C GLU A 181 -7.45 2.35 4.74
N LYS A 182 -7.58 2.62 3.45
CA LYS A 182 -8.37 1.82 2.50
C LYS A 182 -7.54 0.83 1.67
N ASN A 183 -6.23 1.02 1.60
CA ASN A 183 -5.39 0.35 0.63
C ASN A 183 -4.17 -0.37 1.23
N CYS A 184 -3.78 -0.06 2.45
CA CYS A 184 -2.60 -0.60 3.09
C CYS A 184 -2.94 -1.43 4.33
N HIS A 185 -2.03 -2.31 4.69
CA HIS A 185 -2.12 -3.09 5.92
C HIS A 185 -1.92 -2.19 7.15
N LEU A 186 -2.58 -2.54 8.25
CA LEU A 186 -2.57 -1.76 9.49
C LEU A 186 -1.15 -1.53 10.04
N ALA A 187 -0.26 -2.52 9.92
CA ALA A 187 1.13 -2.38 10.37
C ALA A 187 1.88 -1.25 9.65
N THR A 188 1.70 -1.11 8.34
CA THR A 188 2.30 -0.03 7.55
C THR A 188 1.75 1.34 7.96
N ILE A 189 0.43 1.42 8.20
CA ILE A 189 -0.23 2.66 8.62
C ILE A 189 0.27 3.11 9.99
N GLU A 190 0.33 2.20 10.96
CA GLU A 190 0.80 2.47 12.32
C GLU A 190 2.27 2.89 12.34
N PHE A 191 3.10 2.21 11.54
CA PHE A 191 4.51 2.58 11.41
C PHE A 191 4.69 4.01 10.87
N ILE A 192 3.98 4.37 9.81
CA ILE A 192 4.07 5.72 9.22
C ILE A 192 3.53 6.77 10.20
N ARG A 193 2.41 6.51 10.90
CA ARG A 193 1.90 7.41 11.97
C ARG A 193 2.94 7.67 13.05
N SER A 194 3.65 6.63 13.46
CA SER A 194 4.70 6.76 14.49
C SER A 194 5.99 7.37 13.94
N ASN A 195 6.19 7.34 12.63
CA ASN A 195 7.38 7.79 11.95
C ASN A 195 7.08 8.62 10.70
N PRO A 196 6.49 9.83 10.81
CA PRO A 196 6.09 10.65 9.67
C PRO A 196 7.22 10.92 8.66
N LYS A 197 8.43 11.10 9.17
CA LYS A 197 9.64 11.32 8.34
C LYS A 197 10.00 10.12 7.44
N ALA A 198 9.44 8.94 7.72
CA ALA A 198 9.63 7.75 6.88
C ALA A 198 8.86 7.83 5.57
N LEU A 199 7.81 8.67 5.49
CA LEU A 199 6.95 8.75 4.33
C LEU A 199 7.64 9.38 3.12
N GLU A 200 8.55 10.33 3.36
CA GLU A 200 9.25 11.05 2.31
C GLU A 200 10.62 11.54 2.79
N TYR A 201 11.65 11.28 1.98
CA TYR A 201 12.98 11.77 2.24
C TYR A 201 13.11 13.24 1.76
N ARG A 202 13.62 14.12 2.64
CA ARG A 202 13.81 15.55 2.38
C ARG A 202 15.28 16.00 2.48
N GLY A 203 16.23 15.05 2.49
CA GLY A 203 17.65 15.35 2.55
C GLY A 203 18.31 15.41 1.17
N THR A 204 19.63 15.47 1.17
CA THR A 204 20.44 15.42 -0.05
C THR A 204 20.43 14.01 -0.63
N PHE A 205 20.09 13.87 -1.89
CA PHE A 205 20.07 12.59 -2.60
C PHE A 205 21.50 12.21 -3.02
N GLU A 206 21.91 11.03 -2.64
CA GLU A 206 23.15 10.42 -3.12
C GLU A 206 22.83 9.45 -4.28
N ALA A 207 23.72 9.41 -5.28
CA ALA A 207 23.57 8.48 -6.39
C ALA A 207 23.54 7.02 -5.87
N ASP A 208 22.72 6.20 -6.51
CA ASP A 208 22.57 4.76 -6.24
C ASP A 208 22.02 4.37 -4.86
N LYS A 209 21.62 5.34 -4.03
CA LYS A 209 20.91 5.07 -2.78
C LYS A 209 19.40 5.11 -2.93
N LYS A 210 18.73 4.15 -2.29
CA LYS A 210 17.28 4.09 -2.22
C LYS A 210 16.79 4.91 -1.02
N TYR A 211 15.81 5.75 -1.28
CA TYR A 211 15.15 6.59 -0.27
C TYR A 211 13.65 6.31 -0.21
N PRO A 212 13.03 6.50 0.95
CA PRO A 212 11.59 6.30 1.10
C PRO A 212 10.79 7.38 0.38
N ASP A 213 9.73 6.98 -0.26
CA ASP A 213 8.69 7.84 -0.81
C ASP A 213 7.31 7.15 -0.70
N ARG A 214 6.25 7.93 -0.86
CA ARG A 214 4.86 7.46 -0.75
C ARG A 214 4.54 6.30 -1.70
N ARG A 215 5.13 6.30 -2.91
CA ARG A 215 4.93 5.24 -3.91
C ARG A 215 5.67 3.97 -3.49
N SER A 216 6.86 4.10 -2.96
CA SER A 216 7.67 2.96 -2.50
C SER A 216 6.98 2.27 -1.32
N TRP A 217 6.42 3.02 -0.37
CA TRP A 217 5.63 2.46 0.73
C TRP A 217 4.38 1.73 0.24
N ALA A 218 3.61 2.35 -0.68
CA ALA A 218 2.42 1.72 -1.25
C ALA A 218 2.74 0.41 -1.99
N LYS A 219 3.85 0.38 -2.75
CA LYS A 219 4.29 -0.81 -3.46
C LYS A 219 4.81 -1.88 -2.51
N LEU A 220 5.61 -1.50 -1.51
CA LEU A 220 6.09 -2.43 -0.49
C LEU A 220 4.91 -3.11 0.21
N ASP A 221 3.96 -2.33 0.68
CA ASP A 221 2.78 -2.84 1.38
C ASP A 221 1.96 -3.80 0.51
N ALA A 222 1.68 -3.43 -0.73
CA ALA A 222 0.94 -4.28 -1.67
C ALA A 222 1.64 -5.62 -1.93
N GLU A 223 2.97 -5.63 -2.07
CA GLU A 223 3.73 -6.85 -2.25
C GLU A 223 3.80 -7.71 -0.98
N LEU A 224 3.94 -7.09 0.19
CA LEU A 224 3.91 -7.81 1.47
C LEU A 224 2.55 -8.45 1.73
N GLN A 225 1.45 -7.76 1.43
CA GLN A 225 0.10 -8.33 1.50
C GLN A 225 -0.06 -9.50 0.52
N ARG A 226 0.37 -9.34 -0.74
CA ARG A 226 0.29 -10.38 -1.79
C ARG A 226 1.06 -11.65 -1.41
N LEU A 227 2.17 -11.51 -0.70
CA LEU A 227 3.01 -12.61 -0.24
C LEU A 227 2.56 -13.19 1.11
N GLY A 228 1.55 -12.61 1.77
CA GLY A 228 1.12 -13.03 3.10
C GLY A 228 2.19 -12.82 4.19
N ILE A 229 3.09 -11.83 4.02
CA ILE A 229 4.22 -11.60 4.92
C ILE A 229 3.77 -11.05 6.29
N PHE A 230 2.64 -10.36 6.31
CA PHE A 230 2.04 -9.92 7.57
C PHE A 230 1.40 -11.06 8.38
N ASP A 231 1.38 -12.28 7.83
CA ASP A 231 0.91 -13.48 8.50
C ASP A 231 2.05 -14.12 9.30
N SER A 232 1.93 -14.14 10.63
CA SER A 232 2.95 -14.71 11.52
C SER A 232 3.23 -16.21 11.29
N GLU A 233 2.38 -16.89 10.55
CA GLU A 233 2.51 -18.31 10.19
C GLU A 233 3.35 -18.55 8.92
N ASN A 234 3.76 -17.48 8.21
CA ASN A 234 4.53 -17.62 6.98
C ASN A 234 6.01 -17.91 7.29
N PRO A 235 6.53 -19.11 6.96
CA PRO A 235 7.94 -19.44 7.15
C PRO A 235 8.84 -18.52 6.33
N GLY A 236 9.83 -17.89 6.97
CA GLY A 236 10.77 -16.99 6.31
C GLY A 236 10.24 -15.56 6.09
N ALA A 237 9.06 -15.24 6.59
CA ALA A 237 8.48 -13.88 6.53
C ALA A 237 9.46 -12.80 6.99
N ASP A 238 10.18 -13.03 8.08
CA ASP A 238 11.15 -12.08 8.64
C ASP A 238 12.27 -11.72 7.67
N ASN A 239 12.84 -12.71 6.97
CA ASN A 239 13.90 -12.48 5.99
C ASN A 239 13.37 -11.77 4.74
N ILE A 240 12.19 -12.17 4.27
CA ILE A 240 11.57 -11.56 3.09
C ILE A 240 11.19 -10.11 3.41
N LEU A 241 10.59 -9.86 4.57
CA LEU A 241 10.25 -8.52 5.04
C LEU A 241 11.49 -7.62 5.09
N TYR A 242 12.58 -8.09 5.70
CA TYR A 242 13.85 -7.36 5.80
C TYR A 242 14.39 -6.96 4.43
N ILE A 243 14.49 -7.92 3.52
CA ILE A 243 15.04 -7.70 2.18
C ILE A 243 14.16 -6.74 1.38
N MET A 244 12.85 -6.98 1.36
CA MET A 244 11.91 -6.17 0.60
C MET A 244 11.81 -4.75 1.14
N ALA A 245 11.71 -4.58 2.45
CA ALA A 245 11.65 -3.25 3.06
C ALA A 245 12.93 -2.45 2.72
N GLY A 246 14.11 -3.06 2.85
CA GLY A 246 15.37 -2.41 2.44
C GLY A 246 15.41 -2.04 0.95
N ALA A 247 14.91 -2.91 0.08
CA ALA A 247 14.90 -2.69 -1.36
C ALA A 247 13.89 -1.60 -1.79
N PHE A 248 12.73 -1.48 -1.12
CA PHE A 248 11.71 -0.50 -1.49
C PHE A 248 11.92 0.88 -0.87
N VAL A 249 12.24 0.94 0.44
CA VAL A 249 12.27 2.21 1.20
C VAL A 249 13.66 2.59 1.72
N GLY A 250 14.67 1.83 1.32
CA GLY A 250 16.06 2.03 1.74
C GLY A 250 16.39 1.31 3.06
N PRO A 251 17.68 1.03 3.30
CA PRO A 251 18.10 0.16 4.40
C PRO A 251 17.76 0.73 5.78
N GLU A 252 17.84 2.04 5.97
CA GLU A 252 17.57 2.67 7.26
C GLU A 252 16.10 2.46 7.68
N TRP A 253 15.17 2.89 6.85
CA TRP A 253 13.74 2.79 7.14
C TRP A 253 13.22 1.37 7.01
N GLY A 254 13.81 0.58 6.11
CA GLY A 254 13.52 -0.85 5.97
C GLY A 254 13.84 -1.62 7.24
N ASN A 255 15.01 -1.38 7.86
CA ASN A 255 15.37 -1.99 9.14
C ASN A 255 14.44 -1.59 10.29
N LYS A 256 14.09 -0.31 10.37
CA LYS A 256 13.16 0.20 11.39
C LYS A 256 11.78 -0.44 11.23
N PHE A 257 11.30 -0.54 9.99
CA PHE A 257 10.00 -1.15 9.69
C PHE A 257 10.00 -2.66 9.99
N ASN A 258 11.05 -3.38 9.58
CA ASN A 258 11.18 -4.80 9.88
C ASN A 258 11.13 -5.06 11.40
N LYS A 259 11.89 -4.28 12.18
CA LYS A 259 11.90 -4.37 13.64
C LYS A 259 10.52 -4.07 14.24
N PHE A 260 9.86 -3.00 13.74
CA PHE A 260 8.52 -2.62 14.18
C PHE A 260 7.49 -3.74 13.95
N VAL A 261 7.48 -4.35 12.76
CA VAL A 261 6.55 -5.45 12.46
C VAL A 261 6.82 -6.66 13.34
N GLN A 262 8.11 -7.03 13.56
CA GLN A 262 8.47 -8.12 14.45
C GLN A 262 8.07 -7.87 15.91
N GLU A 263 8.23 -6.65 16.40
CA GLU A 263 7.82 -6.25 17.75
C GLU A 263 6.30 -6.23 17.86
N ARG A 264 5.59 -5.71 16.85
CA ARG A 264 4.14 -5.69 16.78
C ARG A 264 3.52 -7.09 16.76
N ASP A 265 4.11 -8.02 16.01
CA ASP A 265 3.65 -9.42 16.00
C ASP A 265 3.86 -10.13 17.34
N ARG A 266 4.77 -9.62 18.16
CA ARG A 266 4.97 -10.08 19.55
C ARG A 266 4.00 -9.43 20.52
N GLU A 267 3.39 -8.31 20.17
CA GLU A 267 2.37 -7.65 20.98
C GLU A 267 1.07 -8.46 20.96
N ILE A 268 0.82 -9.17 22.04
CA ILE A 268 -0.36 -10.04 22.21
C ILE A 268 -1.46 -9.27 22.95
N LYS A 269 -2.68 -9.36 22.47
CA LYS A 269 -3.86 -8.85 23.16
C LYS A 269 -4.43 -9.89 24.12
N ALA A 270 -5.24 -9.44 25.08
CA ALA A 270 -5.92 -10.35 26.00
C ALA A 270 -6.80 -11.38 25.26
N GLU A 271 -7.48 -10.94 24.19
CA GLU A 271 -8.33 -11.79 23.36
C GLU A 271 -7.54 -12.91 22.67
N ASP A 272 -6.31 -12.65 22.24
CA ASP A 272 -5.44 -13.65 21.62
C ASP A 272 -5.06 -14.76 22.63
N ILE A 273 -4.72 -14.35 23.85
CA ILE A 273 -4.42 -15.28 24.94
C ILE A 273 -5.64 -16.15 25.26
N LEU A 274 -6.81 -15.52 25.35
CA LEU A 274 -8.07 -16.18 25.65
C LEU A 274 -8.62 -17.03 24.49
N ALA A 275 -8.20 -16.77 23.28
CA ALA A 275 -8.54 -17.59 22.11
C ALA A 275 -7.69 -18.87 22.04
N ASN A 276 -6.36 -18.74 22.17
CA ASN A 276 -5.43 -19.86 22.14
C ASN A 276 -4.10 -19.49 22.78
N TRP A 277 -3.88 -19.95 24.02
CA TRP A 277 -2.64 -19.66 24.75
C TRP A 277 -1.40 -20.27 24.11
N PHE A 278 -1.48 -21.49 23.58
CA PHE A 278 -0.32 -22.15 22.97
C PHE A 278 0.21 -21.34 21.77
N LYS A 279 -0.70 -20.89 20.88
CA LYS A 279 -0.36 -20.02 19.74
C LYS A 279 0.22 -18.69 20.22
N SER A 280 -0.38 -18.09 21.23
CA SER A 280 0.04 -16.83 21.84
C SER A 280 1.40 -16.95 22.51
N LYS A 281 1.66 -18.04 23.22
CA LYS A 281 2.95 -18.36 23.85
C LYS A 281 4.08 -18.46 22.82
N LYS A 282 3.81 -19.14 21.69
CA LYS A 282 4.77 -19.27 20.59
C LYS A 282 5.08 -17.92 19.94
N ARG A 283 4.09 -17.04 19.78
CA ARG A 283 4.27 -15.68 19.28
C ARG A 283 5.10 -14.82 20.26
N LEU A 284 4.83 -14.89 21.56
CA LEU A 284 5.56 -14.13 22.59
C LEU A 284 7.02 -14.56 22.71
N GLY A 285 7.27 -15.85 22.82
CA GLY A 285 8.58 -16.38 23.19
C GLY A 285 9.48 -16.75 22.00
N GLY A 286 8.91 -16.95 20.82
CA GLY A 286 9.64 -17.48 19.66
C GLY A 286 10.40 -18.77 20.03
N THR A 287 11.65 -18.87 19.57
CA THR A 287 12.54 -20.02 19.86
C THR A 287 13.20 -19.97 21.26
N LYS A 288 13.15 -18.82 21.95
CA LYS A 288 13.83 -18.62 23.25
C LYS A 288 12.92 -18.82 24.46
N GLY A 289 11.62 -19.01 24.24
CA GLY A 289 10.62 -19.06 25.31
C GLY A 289 10.20 -17.67 25.81
N VAL A 290 9.10 -17.62 26.56
CA VAL A 290 8.50 -16.37 27.06
C VAL A 290 9.30 -15.85 28.26
N SER A 291 9.70 -14.57 28.22
CA SER A 291 10.42 -13.92 29.33
C SER A 291 9.46 -13.51 30.46
N ASN A 292 10.01 -13.29 31.66
CA ASN A 292 9.23 -12.81 32.81
C ASN A 292 8.53 -11.46 32.51
N GLU A 293 9.19 -10.55 31.82
CA GLU A 293 8.62 -9.26 31.44
C GLU A 293 7.41 -9.42 30.52
N GLN A 294 7.48 -10.36 29.58
CA GLN A 294 6.37 -10.66 28.68
C GLN A 294 5.19 -11.30 29.41
N TYR A 295 5.44 -12.14 30.43
CA TYR A 295 4.37 -12.67 31.31
C TYR A 295 3.71 -11.54 32.11
N VAL A 296 4.48 -10.60 32.67
CA VAL A 296 3.95 -9.44 33.40
C VAL A 296 3.07 -8.59 32.51
N GLU A 297 3.51 -8.33 31.27
CA GLU A 297 2.72 -7.58 30.28
C GLU A 297 1.42 -8.31 29.91
N ALA A 298 1.49 -9.61 29.67
CA ALA A 298 0.32 -10.45 29.37
C ALA A 298 -0.69 -10.43 30.56
N CYS A 299 -0.20 -10.52 31.80
CA CYS A 299 -1.02 -10.39 33.00
C CYS A 299 -1.71 -9.02 33.08
N SER A 300 -1.00 -7.94 32.76
CA SER A 300 -1.57 -6.59 32.75
C SER A 300 -2.72 -6.47 31.74
N LYS A 301 -2.50 -6.96 30.50
CA LYS A 301 -3.51 -6.95 29.43
C LYS A 301 -4.74 -7.78 29.79
N LEU A 302 -4.55 -8.98 30.36
CA LEU A 302 -5.65 -9.81 30.85
C LEU A 302 -6.40 -9.12 31.99
N GLY A 303 -5.68 -8.46 32.90
CA GLY A 303 -6.29 -7.71 34.00
C GLY A 303 -7.11 -6.53 33.52
N ASP A 304 -6.65 -5.79 32.54
CA ASP A 304 -7.41 -4.67 31.95
C ASP A 304 -8.67 -5.18 31.22
N TRP A 305 -8.56 -6.32 30.54
CA TRP A 305 -9.73 -6.97 29.94
C TRP A 305 -10.76 -7.40 30.98
N LEU A 306 -10.32 -7.97 32.12
CA LEU A 306 -11.18 -8.41 33.22
C LEU A 306 -11.85 -7.26 33.98
N LYS A 307 -11.35 -6.01 33.93
CA LYS A 307 -11.94 -4.84 34.56
C LYS A 307 -13.32 -4.49 33.99
N SER A 308 -13.59 -4.84 32.74
CA SER A 308 -14.86 -4.59 32.11
C SER A 308 -15.90 -5.60 32.56
N GLU A 309 -16.96 -5.14 33.20
CA GLU A 309 -18.08 -6.00 33.65
C GLU A 309 -18.83 -6.70 32.51
N LYS A 310 -18.67 -6.22 31.28
CA LYS A 310 -19.25 -6.84 30.08
C LYS A 310 -18.48 -8.06 29.59
N ASN A 311 -17.22 -8.20 30.00
CA ASN A 311 -16.34 -9.26 29.57
C ASN A 311 -16.50 -10.46 30.49
N ILE A 312 -17.26 -11.45 30.06
CA ILE A 312 -17.47 -12.72 30.75
C ILE A 312 -16.79 -13.81 29.91
N LEU A 313 -15.90 -14.58 30.56
CA LEU A 313 -15.19 -15.68 29.93
C LEU A 313 -16.18 -16.80 29.55
N THR A 314 -16.08 -17.29 28.35
CA THR A 314 -16.70 -18.57 27.95
C THR A 314 -15.90 -19.72 28.56
N ASP A 315 -16.47 -20.96 28.60
CA ASP A 315 -15.74 -22.13 29.11
C ASP A 315 -14.41 -22.36 28.37
N GLY A 316 -14.40 -22.24 27.04
CA GLY A 316 -13.17 -22.33 26.24
C GLY A 316 -12.13 -21.27 26.60
N GLN A 317 -12.55 -20.01 26.80
CA GLN A 317 -11.64 -18.94 27.24
C GLN A 317 -11.13 -19.13 28.67
N ALA A 318 -11.96 -19.67 29.56
CA ALA A 318 -11.54 -20.01 30.93
C ALA A 318 -10.47 -21.10 30.95
N ARG A 319 -10.58 -22.09 30.06
CA ARG A 319 -9.54 -23.12 29.86
C ARG A 319 -8.23 -22.50 29.33
N GLN A 320 -8.29 -21.60 28.36
CA GLN A 320 -7.09 -20.94 27.86
C GLN A 320 -6.43 -20.04 28.93
N TYR A 321 -7.24 -19.33 29.72
CA TYR A 321 -6.74 -18.59 30.89
C TYR A 321 -6.07 -19.49 31.91
N ALA A 322 -6.63 -20.68 32.18
CA ALA A 322 -6.04 -21.67 33.04
C ALA A 322 -4.69 -22.17 32.49
N LYS A 323 -4.61 -22.51 31.20
CA LYS A 323 -3.34 -22.89 30.55
C LYS A 323 -2.26 -21.82 30.73
N PHE A 324 -2.63 -20.54 30.51
CA PHE A 324 -1.75 -19.40 30.77
C PHE A 324 -1.25 -19.38 32.21
N MET A 325 -2.13 -19.60 33.21
CA MET A 325 -1.79 -19.59 34.61
C MET A 325 -0.83 -20.73 35.00
N TYR A 326 -0.95 -21.92 34.40
CA TYR A 326 -0.02 -23.02 34.61
C TYR A 326 1.39 -22.74 34.11
N ASP A 327 1.48 -22.08 32.92
CA ASP A 327 2.76 -21.70 32.30
C ASP A 327 3.40 -20.47 32.94
N CYS A 328 2.62 -19.65 33.62
CA CYS A 328 3.07 -18.39 34.19
C CYS A 328 4.00 -18.57 35.36
N PRO A 329 5.15 -17.90 35.46
CA PRO A 329 6.01 -17.90 36.64
C PRO A 329 5.27 -17.49 37.94
N PRO A 330 5.72 -17.89 39.11
CA PRO A 330 4.99 -17.68 40.37
C PRO A 330 4.61 -16.22 40.66
N GLU A 331 5.52 -15.28 40.40
CA GLU A 331 5.30 -13.85 40.70
C GLU A 331 4.23 -13.22 39.81
N PRO A 332 4.31 -13.25 38.43
CA PRO A 332 3.23 -12.77 37.55
C PRO A 332 1.92 -13.53 37.74
N ARG A 333 1.99 -14.85 38.08
CA ARG A 333 0.81 -15.69 38.36
C ARG A 333 -0.03 -15.12 39.50
N MET A 334 0.65 -14.75 40.61
CA MET A 334 -0.03 -14.17 41.77
C MET A 334 -0.70 -12.84 41.45
N ALA A 335 -0.10 -12.01 40.56
CA ALA A 335 -0.72 -10.78 40.09
C ALA A 335 -1.97 -11.06 39.25
N ALA A 336 -1.91 -12.02 38.30
CA ALA A 336 -3.05 -12.44 37.49
C ALA A 336 -4.19 -13.01 38.37
N TRP A 337 -3.86 -13.82 39.40
CA TRP A 337 -4.83 -14.33 40.35
C TRP A 337 -5.53 -13.20 41.13
N ALA A 338 -4.77 -12.25 41.67
CA ALA A 338 -5.33 -11.11 42.40
C ALA A 338 -6.27 -10.24 41.53
N GLN A 339 -6.03 -10.18 40.25
CA GLN A 339 -6.92 -9.49 39.29
C GLN A 339 -8.19 -10.30 39.03
N LEU A 340 -8.07 -11.63 38.85
CA LEU A 340 -9.20 -12.53 38.63
C LEU A 340 -10.16 -12.54 39.85
N GLN A 341 -9.63 -12.51 41.09
CA GLN A 341 -10.43 -12.46 42.29
C GLN A 341 -11.37 -11.23 42.38
N LYS A 342 -11.01 -10.14 41.74
CA LYS A 342 -11.84 -8.91 41.66
C LYS A 342 -13.07 -9.09 40.78
N ASN A 343 -13.07 -10.09 39.89
CA ASN A 343 -14.19 -10.37 38.98
C ASN A 343 -14.81 -11.73 39.33
N THR A 344 -15.80 -11.72 40.21
CA THR A 344 -16.41 -12.94 40.77
C THR A 344 -17.02 -13.84 39.67
N LYS A 345 -17.60 -13.28 38.63
CA LYS A 345 -18.20 -14.06 37.52
C LYS A 345 -17.15 -14.86 36.76
N ASN A 346 -16.04 -14.21 36.41
CA ASN A 346 -14.94 -14.87 35.68
C ASN A 346 -14.18 -15.82 36.61
N LEU A 347 -14.08 -15.51 37.89
CA LEU A 347 -13.48 -16.40 38.88
C LEU A 347 -14.18 -17.77 38.90
N PHE A 348 -15.51 -17.82 38.92
CA PHE A 348 -16.27 -19.07 38.89
C PHE A 348 -16.02 -19.91 37.65
N GLN A 349 -15.75 -19.29 36.51
CA GLN A 349 -15.45 -19.97 35.27
C GLN A 349 -14.03 -20.61 35.28
N VAL A 350 -13.07 -19.92 35.82
CA VAL A 350 -11.64 -20.33 35.80
C VAL A 350 -11.28 -21.23 36.99
N HIS A 351 -11.88 -21.01 38.16
CA HIS A 351 -11.54 -21.68 39.41
C HIS A 351 -11.50 -23.22 39.31
N PRO A 352 -12.47 -23.92 38.67
CA PRO A 352 -12.41 -25.38 38.57
C PRO A 352 -11.14 -25.89 37.88
N HIS A 353 -10.61 -25.13 36.93
CA HIS A 353 -9.44 -25.53 36.13
C HIS A 353 -8.09 -25.25 36.81
N ILE A 354 -8.03 -24.33 37.80
CA ILE A 354 -6.79 -23.91 38.46
C ILE A 354 -6.74 -24.23 39.96
N GLN A 355 -7.73 -24.92 40.53
CA GLN A 355 -7.81 -25.16 41.95
C GLN A 355 -6.56 -25.84 42.52
N ALA A 356 -6.04 -26.90 41.88
CA ALA A 356 -4.84 -27.61 42.31
C ALA A 356 -3.61 -26.69 42.27
N LEU A 357 -3.47 -25.86 41.25
CA LEU A 357 -2.39 -24.88 41.09
C LEU A 357 -2.40 -23.85 42.23
N MET A 358 -3.58 -23.35 42.56
CA MET A 358 -3.72 -22.32 43.61
C MET A 358 -3.45 -22.88 45.02
N VAL A 359 -3.87 -24.11 45.32
CA VAL A 359 -3.56 -24.79 46.58
C VAL A 359 -2.05 -24.99 46.70
N ALA A 360 -1.39 -25.49 45.66
CA ALA A 360 0.07 -25.69 45.66
C ALA A 360 0.82 -24.35 45.86
N THR A 361 0.38 -23.29 45.18
CA THR A 361 0.95 -21.94 45.32
C THR A 361 0.77 -21.39 46.76
N ALA A 362 -0.40 -21.56 47.35
CA ALA A 362 -0.72 -21.09 48.70
C ALA A 362 0.03 -21.85 49.79
N THR A 363 0.33 -23.15 49.59
CA THR A 363 1.08 -23.99 50.53
C THR A 363 2.60 -23.89 50.38
N GLY A 364 3.09 -23.04 49.44
CA GLY A 364 4.53 -22.87 49.21
C GLY A 364 5.20 -24.08 48.54
N GLN A 365 4.42 -24.98 47.96
CA GLN A 365 4.97 -26.10 47.17
C GLN A 365 5.61 -25.58 45.89
N ASP A 366 6.68 -26.24 45.46
CA ASP A 366 7.30 -25.92 44.17
C ASP A 366 6.33 -26.26 43.02
N THR A 367 5.82 -25.20 42.38
CA THR A 367 4.85 -25.29 41.28
C THR A 367 5.50 -25.52 39.93
N SER A 368 6.84 -25.51 39.82
CA SER A 368 7.58 -25.75 38.57
C SER A 368 7.40 -27.18 38.03
N ASN A 369 7.05 -28.11 38.90
CA ASN A 369 6.81 -29.52 38.56
C ASN A 369 5.32 -29.90 38.56
N LEU A 370 4.41 -28.94 38.73
CA LEU A 370 2.99 -29.21 38.72
C LEU A 370 2.52 -29.38 37.23
N GLN A 371 2.21 -30.63 36.88
CA GLN A 371 1.70 -30.93 35.53
C GLN A 371 0.30 -30.32 35.34
N MET A 372 0.09 -29.76 34.17
CA MET A 372 -1.22 -29.33 33.73
C MET A 372 -2.19 -30.53 33.71
N PRO A 373 -3.42 -30.39 34.22
CA PRO A 373 -4.41 -31.47 34.15
C PRO A 373 -4.59 -31.99 32.73
N ALA A 374 -4.80 -33.30 32.57
CA ALA A 374 -4.90 -33.93 31.26
C ALA A 374 -6.05 -33.34 30.38
N ASP A 375 -7.15 -32.95 31.03
CA ASP A 375 -8.30 -32.32 30.39
C ASP A 375 -8.01 -30.90 29.79
N LEU A 376 -6.93 -30.27 30.29
CA LEU A 376 -6.44 -28.99 29.70
C LEU A 376 -5.33 -29.23 28.67
N ALA A 377 -4.63 -30.37 28.70
CA ALA A 377 -3.51 -30.68 27.81
C ALA A 377 -3.96 -31.19 26.42
N GLU A 378 -5.15 -31.80 26.33
CA GLU A 378 -5.65 -32.49 25.11
C GLU A 378 -5.81 -31.62 23.85
N ASP A 379 -5.73 -30.30 23.96
CA ASP A 379 -5.82 -29.38 22.81
C ASP A 379 -4.44 -29.00 22.20
N GLU A 380 -3.33 -29.61 22.66
CA GLU A 380 -2.02 -29.38 22.05
C GLU A 380 -1.87 -30.27 20.79
N PRO A 381 -1.53 -29.69 19.61
CA PRO A 381 -1.21 -30.53 18.45
C PRO A 381 0.03 -31.37 18.78
N GLU A 382 -0.08 -32.69 18.59
CA GLU A 382 1.08 -33.61 18.72
C GLU A 382 2.24 -33.07 17.89
N VAL A 383 3.34 -32.69 18.54
CA VAL A 383 4.58 -32.38 17.89
C VAL A 383 5.18 -33.71 17.44
N THR A 384 4.90 -34.13 16.21
CA THR A 384 5.65 -35.20 15.54
C THR A 384 7.08 -34.71 15.37
N VAL A 385 7.95 -35.14 16.26
CA VAL A 385 9.40 -35.02 16.10
C VAL A 385 9.79 -35.97 14.99
N GLU A 386 9.94 -35.47 13.78
CA GLU A 386 10.61 -36.23 12.73
C GLU A 386 12.08 -36.39 13.13
N GLU A 387 12.48 -37.60 13.47
CA GLU A 387 13.87 -37.95 13.64
C GLU A 387 14.63 -37.69 12.31
N PRO A 388 15.84 -37.10 12.36
CA PRO A 388 16.61 -36.85 11.16
C PRO A 388 16.98 -38.18 10.51
N VAL A 389 16.47 -38.43 9.34
CA VAL A 389 16.87 -39.57 8.48
C VAL A 389 18.36 -39.42 8.17
N THR A 390 19.16 -40.28 8.79
CA THR A 390 20.56 -40.43 8.45
C THR A 390 20.68 -41.12 7.09
N GLU A 391 20.89 -40.38 6.02
CA GLU A 391 21.26 -40.92 4.73
C GLU A 391 22.66 -41.55 4.81
N GLY A 392 22.66 -42.88 4.84
CA GLY A 392 23.84 -43.69 4.75
C GLY A 392 24.53 -43.54 3.37
N SER A 393 25.73 -43.04 3.42
CA SER A 393 26.70 -43.07 2.33
C SER A 393 26.82 -44.45 1.68
N LYS A 394 26.44 -44.58 0.39
CA LYS A 394 26.95 -45.65 -0.48
C LYS A 394 27.64 -45.03 -1.70
N ARG A 395 28.97 -44.95 -1.57
CA ARG A 395 29.86 -44.88 -2.71
C ARG A 395 29.78 -46.22 -3.49
N GLY A 396 29.48 -46.20 -4.75
CA GLY A 396 29.57 -47.28 -5.71
C GLY A 396 30.11 -46.77 -7.02
N ARG A 397 31.39 -47.12 -7.30
CA ARG A 397 32.05 -46.97 -8.60
C ARG A 397 31.30 -47.76 -9.67
N LYS A 398 31.03 -47.18 -10.83
CA LYS A 398 31.59 -47.60 -12.13
C LYS A 398 31.33 -46.46 -13.15
#